data_86d1cf754f5c5bb3a2e465f64d4725ae
#
_entry.id   86d1cf754f5c5bb3a2e465f64d4725ae
#
_cell.length_a   1.000
_cell.length_b   1.000
_cell.length_c   1.000
_cell.angle_alpha   90.00
_cell.angle_beta   90.00
_cell.angle_gamma   90.00
#
_symmetry.space_group_name_H-M   'P 1'
#
loop_
_entity.id
_entity.type
_entity.pdbx_description
1 polymer ?
#
loop_
_entity_poly.entity_id
_entity_poly.type
_entity_poly.pdbx_seq_one_letter_code
_entity_poly.pdbx_strand_id
1 'polypeptide(L)'
;MPEFDALYEQYEADESVPRKTVGARELFNNLLKERSETGRIYIMNIDHCNSHSSFLDKVNMSNLCQEITLPTDPINHIDDEGGEIALCILSAINVGKITQLDQMDELCDLAVRAVSYTHLTLPTIA
;
A
#
# COMPACT_ATOMS: atom_id res chain seq x y z
N MET A 1 -9.12 13.88 4.81
CA MET A 1 -9.69 14.07 3.43
C MET A 1 -10.98 14.85 3.53
N PRO A 2 -11.00 16.17 3.23
CA PRO A 2 -12.17 17.05 3.49
C PRO A 2 -13.46 16.56 2.80
N GLU A 3 -13.35 16.02 1.60
CA GLU A 3 -14.50 15.48 0.85
C GLU A 3 -15.11 14.23 1.52
N PHE A 4 -14.26 13.37 2.05
CA PHE A 4 -14.70 12.18 2.79
C PHE A 4 -15.40 12.59 4.09
N ASP A 5 -14.82 13.53 4.83
CA ASP A 5 -15.37 13.97 6.11
C ASP A 5 -16.76 14.58 5.91
N ALA A 6 -16.91 15.46 4.91
CA ALA A 6 -18.19 16.07 4.57
C ALA A 6 -19.25 15.04 4.14
N LEU A 7 -18.86 14.05 3.33
CA LEU A 7 -19.75 12.98 2.88
C LEU A 7 -20.15 12.06 4.04
N TYR A 8 -19.21 11.76 4.94
CA TYR A 8 -19.47 10.95 6.13
C TYR A 8 -20.47 11.63 7.05
N GLU A 9 -20.28 12.93 7.35
CA GLU A 9 -21.21 13.72 8.16
C GLU A 9 -22.60 13.81 7.53
N GLN A 10 -22.68 13.94 6.20
CA GLN A 10 -23.94 13.92 5.47
C GLN A 10 -24.67 12.60 5.65
N TYR A 11 -24.01 11.46 5.50
CA TYR A 11 -24.60 10.14 5.67
C TYR A 11 -24.91 9.82 7.13
N GLU A 12 -24.14 10.35 8.07
CA GLU A 12 -24.44 10.21 9.49
C GLU A 12 -25.72 10.95 9.89
N ALA A 13 -26.02 12.07 9.23
CA ALA A 13 -27.24 12.85 9.44
C ALA A 13 -28.47 12.26 8.72
N ASP A 14 -28.29 11.45 7.69
CA ASP A 14 -29.36 10.88 6.88
C ASP A 14 -29.96 9.63 7.54
N GLU A 15 -31.20 9.73 8.03
CA GLU A 15 -31.91 8.62 8.69
C GLU A 15 -32.30 7.50 7.73
N SER A 16 -32.31 7.72 6.41
CA SER A 16 -32.61 6.71 5.42
C SER A 16 -31.46 5.72 5.19
N VAL A 17 -30.24 6.08 5.58
CA VAL A 17 -29.06 5.23 5.47
C VAL A 17 -29.02 4.21 6.60
N PRO A 18 -29.03 2.90 6.30
CA PRO A 18 -28.89 1.86 7.32
C PRO A 18 -27.57 2.04 8.10
N ARG A 19 -27.68 2.19 9.40
CA ARG A 19 -26.50 2.44 10.25
C ARG A 19 -26.60 1.72 11.59
N LYS A 20 -25.45 1.48 12.19
CA LYS A 20 -25.31 1.04 13.57
C LYS A 20 -24.39 1.99 14.30
N THR A 21 -24.86 2.55 15.38
CA THR A 21 -24.04 3.40 16.26
C THR A 21 -23.22 2.52 17.19
N VAL A 22 -21.92 2.75 17.24
CA VAL A 22 -20.98 2.10 18.14
C VAL A 22 -20.22 3.13 18.95
N GLY A 23 -19.83 2.80 20.17
CA GLY A 23 -18.99 3.68 20.98
C GLY A 23 -17.58 3.81 20.37
N ALA A 24 -17.17 5.01 19.99
CA ALA A 24 -15.87 5.24 19.36
C ALA A 24 -14.69 4.72 20.21
N ARG A 25 -14.75 4.93 21.53
CA ARG A 25 -13.73 4.42 22.46
C ARG A 25 -13.70 2.89 22.50
N GLU A 26 -14.88 2.25 22.50
CA GLU A 26 -14.99 0.80 22.49
C GLU A 26 -14.42 0.22 21.19
N LEU A 27 -14.80 0.79 20.05
CA LEU A 27 -14.29 0.40 18.75
C LEU A 27 -12.76 0.51 18.69
N PHE A 28 -12.21 1.64 19.14
CA PHE A 28 -10.78 1.87 19.15
C PHE A 28 -10.04 0.90 20.08
N ASN A 29 -10.57 0.65 21.28
CA ASN A 29 -9.99 -0.31 22.21
C ASN A 29 -10.01 -1.74 21.66
N ASN A 30 -11.09 -2.15 20.99
CA ASN A 30 -11.17 -3.46 20.35
C ASN A 30 -10.16 -3.60 19.22
N LEU A 31 -9.98 -2.55 18.42
CA LEU A 31 -8.97 -2.51 17.36
C LEU A 31 -7.55 -2.65 17.93
N LEU A 32 -7.22 -1.90 18.98
CA LEU A 32 -5.91 -1.97 19.63
C LEU A 32 -5.66 -3.32 20.30
N LYS A 33 -6.68 -3.87 20.91
CA LYS A 33 -6.62 -5.20 21.53
C LYS A 33 -6.33 -6.27 20.49
N GLU A 34 -7.10 -6.31 19.41
CA GLU A 34 -6.91 -7.26 18.32
C GLU A 34 -5.52 -7.14 17.69
N ARG A 35 -5.05 -5.89 17.47
CA ARG A 35 -3.71 -5.65 16.99
C ARG A 35 -2.63 -6.18 17.94
N SER A 36 -2.79 -5.98 19.24
CA SER A 36 -1.84 -6.44 20.27
C SER A 36 -1.81 -7.96 20.39
N GLU A 37 -2.98 -8.61 20.30
CA GLU A 37 -3.12 -10.05 20.48
C GLU A 37 -2.71 -10.85 19.22
N THR A 38 -3.00 -10.34 18.04
CA THR A 38 -2.80 -11.08 16.79
C THR A 38 -1.71 -10.52 15.88
N GLY A 39 -1.37 -9.24 16.00
CA GLY A 39 -0.44 -8.54 15.11
C GLY A 39 -0.95 -8.38 13.67
N ARG A 40 -2.22 -8.68 13.38
CA ARG A 40 -2.77 -8.76 12.02
C ARG A 40 -3.50 -7.51 11.55
N ILE A 41 -3.87 -6.61 12.46
CA ILE A 41 -4.53 -5.37 12.08
C ILE A 41 -3.50 -4.31 11.75
N TYR A 42 -3.58 -3.80 10.54
CA TYR A 42 -2.77 -2.70 10.03
C TYR A 42 -3.61 -1.42 9.97
N ILE A 43 -3.02 -0.29 10.36
CA ILE A 43 -3.66 1.02 10.34
C ILE A 43 -2.89 1.89 9.37
N MET A 44 -3.54 2.35 8.31
CA MET A 44 -2.95 3.21 7.30
C MET A 44 -3.41 4.65 7.51
N ASN A 45 -2.46 5.54 7.78
CA ASN A 45 -2.71 6.98 7.86
C ASN A 45 -2.57 7.58 6.45
N ILE A 46 -3.64 7.48 5.65
CA ILE A 46 -3.62 7.82 4.23
C ILE A 46 -3.26 9.29 3.96
N ASP A 47 -3.67 10.21 4.81
CA ASP A 47 -3.33 11.63 4.66
C ASP A 47 -1.83 11.87 4.89
N HIS A 48 -1.21 11.16 5.83
CA HIS A 48 0.23 11.21 6.04
C HIS A 48 0.99 10.57 4.87
N CYS A 49 0.52 9.44 4.33
CA CYS A 49 1.11 8.85 3.14
C CYS A 49 1.14 9.85 1.99
N ASN A 50 0.03 10.54 1.74
CA ASN A 50 -0.07 11.50 0.64
C ASN A 50 0.70 12.80 0.89
N SER A 51 0.78 13.27 2.13
CA SER A 51 1.53 14.50 2.46
C SER A 51 3.04 14.33 2.39
N HIS A 52 3.54 13.09 2.52
CA HIS A 52 4.96 12.74 2.46
C HIS A 52 5.35 11.94 1.21
N SER A 53 4.41 11.72 0.31
CA SER A 53 4.66 11.03 -0.96
C SER A 53 5.60 11.83 -1.86
N SER A 54 6.46 11.13 -2.58
CA SER A 54 7.26 11.71 -3.69
C SER A 54 6.52 11.66 -5.03
N PHE A 55 5.31 11.12 -5.07
CA PHE A 55 4.46 11.05 -6.26
C PHE A 55 3.55 12.26 -6.37
N LEU A 56 3.17 12.62 -7.60
CA LEU A 56 2.18 13.66 -7.87
C LEU A 56 0.75 13.15 -7.67
N ASP A 57 0.53 11.90 -7.99
CA ASP A 57 -0.77 11.25 -7.88
C ASP A 57 -1.01 10.71 -6.48
N LYS A 58 -2.29 10.63 -6.11
CA LYS A 58 -2.70 10.19 -4.79
C LYS A 58 -2.52 8.69 -4.60
N VAL A 59 -1.97 8.34 -3.45
CA VAL A 59 -1.99 6.97 -2.94
C VAL A 59 -3.34 6.73 -2.26
N ASN A 60 -4.10 5.75 -2.74
CA ASN A 60 -5.42 5.40 -2.22
C ASN A 60 -5.42 4.08 -1.44
N MET A 61 -4.41 3.25 -1.62
CA MET A 61 -4.27 1.95 -0.99
C MET A 61 -2.81 1.55 -0.85
N SER A 62 -2.56 0.47 -0.15
CA SER A 62 -1.25 -0.16 -0.04
C SER A 62 -1.36 -1.68 -0.24
N ASN A 63 -0.22 -2.37 -0.25
CA ASN A 63 -0.17 -3.82 -0.13
C ASN A 63 -0.57 -4.27 1.28
N LEU A 64 -0.61 -5.60 1.50
CA LEU A 64 -1.03 -6.20 2.77
C LEU A 64 -0.23 -5.70 3.97
N CYS A 65 1.08 -5.59 3.87
CA CYS A 65 1.96 -5.17 4.97
C CYS A 65 2.14 -3.65 5.09
N GLN A 66 1.54 -2.86 4.21
CA GLN A 66 1.54 -1.39 4.16
C GLN A 66 2.91 -0.73 3.90
N GLU A 67 3.92 -1.49 3.51
CA GLU A 67 5.24 -0.93 3.14
C GLU A 67 5.28 -0.36 1.72
N ILE A 68 4.30 -0.71 0.87
CA ILE A 68 4.23 -0.25 -0.52
C ILE A 68 3.07 0.73 -0.68
N THR A 69 3.40 2.00 -0.85
CA THR A 69 2.44 3.09 -1.03
C THR A 69 2.67 3.76 -2.38
N LEU A 70 2.13 3.16 -3.42
CA LEU A 70 2.21 3.64 -4.79
C LEU A 70 0.85 4.11 -5.28
N PRO A 71 0.79 5.16 -6.11
CA PRO A 71 -0.44 5.55 -6.79
C PRO A 71 -0.95 4.41 -7.66
N THR A 72 -2.25 4.28 -7.75
CA THR A 72 -2.95 3.34 -8.63
C THR A 72 -4.24 3.97 -9.10
N ASP A 73 -4.63 3.69 -10.35
CA ASP A 73 -5.93 4.05 -10.88
C ASP A 73 -6.77 2.78 -11.10
N PRO A 74 -8.05 2.79 -10.69
CA PRO A 74 -8.90 1.62 -10.85
C PRO A 74 -9.12 1.27 -12.31
N ILE A 75 -9.14 -0.03 -12.61
CA ILE A 75 -9.50 -0.57 -13.92
C ILE A 75 -10.79 -1.39 -13.79
N ASN A 76 -11.69 -1.30 -14.78
CA ASN A 76 -12.89 -2.12 -14.86
C ASN A 76 -12.66 -3.38 -15.71
N HIS A 77 -11.82 -3.26 -16.72
CA HIS A 77 -11.43 -4.34 -17.62
C HIS A 77 -9.91 -4.36 -17.82
N ILE A 78 -9.39 -5.52 -18.18
CA ILE A 78 -7.94 -5.69 -18.43
C ILE A 78 -7.44 -4.83 -19.60
N ASP A 79 -8.31 -4.46 -20.49
CA ASP A 79 -8.00 -3.65 -21.69
C ASP A 79 -8.25 -2.15 -21.48
N ASP A 80 -8.55 -1.72 -20.25
CA ASP A 80 -8.75 -0.29 -19.96
C ASP A 80 -7.42 0.46 -20.10
N GLU A 81 -7.41 1.45 -20.98
CA GLU A 81 -6.22 2.27 -21.24
C GLU A 81 -5.93 3.33 -20.15
N GLY A 82 -6.93 3.65 -19.33
CA GLY A 82 -6.85 4.67 -18.29
C GLY A 82 -6.50 4.17 -16.89
N GLY A 83 -6.38 2.85 -16.72
CA GLY A 83 -6.09 2.24 -15.41
C GLY A 83 -4.59 2.06 -15.16
N GLU A 84 -4.22 2.04 -13.89
CA GLU A 84 -2.83 1.88 -13.46
C GLU A 84 -2.71 0.88 -12.32
N ILE A 85 -1.92 -0.17 -12.51
CA ILE A 85 -1.65 -1.20 -11.50
C ILE A 85 -0.22 -1.00 -10.98
N ALA A 86 -0.10 -0.71 -9.68
CA ALA A 86 1.20 -0.65 -9.04
C ALA A 86 1.79 -2.06 -8.86
N LEU A 87 3.02 -2.23 -9.28
CA LEU A 87 3.78 -3.47 -9.11
C LEU A 87 4.98 -3.23 -8.21
N CYS A 88 5.25 -4.18 -7.32
CA CYS A 88 6.45 -4.20 -6.51
C CYS A 88 7.13 -5.54 -6.64
N ILE A 89 8.40 -5.51 -7.07
CA ILE A 89 9.24 -6.70 -7.19
C ILE A 89 10.33 -6.60 -6.15
N LEU A 90 10.49 -7.66 -5.36
CA LEU A 90 11.41 -7.70 -4.23
C LEU A 90 12.61 -8.59 -4.53
N SER A 91 13.77 -8.14 -4.08
CA SER A 91 14.96 -8.99 -3.92
C SER A 91 15.60 -8.75 -2.55
N ALA A 92 16.36 -9.71 -2.09
CA ALA A 92 17.05 -9.61 -0.81
C ALA A 92 18.48 -10.11 -0.95
N ILE A 93 19.43 -9.34 -0.40
CA ILE A 93 20.83 -9.72 -0.34
C ILE A 93 21.10 -10.32 1.04
N ASN A 94 21.64 -11.55 1.08
CA ASN A 94 22.06 -12.19 2.33
C ASN A 94 23.38 -11.58 2.80
N VAL A 95 23.30 -10.48 3.53
CA VAL A 95 24.47 -9.77 4.05
C VAL A 95 25.38 -10.64 4.92
N GLY A 96 24.81 -11.64 5.63
CA GLY A 96 25.56 -12.59 6.45
C GLY A 96 26.49 -13.53 5.66
N LYS A 97 26.35 -13.56 4.33
CA LYS A 97 27.21 -14.35 3.44
C LYS A 97 28.28 -13.52 2.71
N ILE A 98 28.24 -12.21 2.87
CA ILE A 98 29.21 -11.31 2.28
C ILE A 98 30.47 -11.32 3.13
N THR A 99 31.58 -11.71 2.54
CA THR A 99 32.87 -11.80 3.24
C THR A 99 33.74 -10.57 3.05
N GLN A 100 33.48 -9.78 2.03
CA GLN A 100 34.22 -8.58 1.67
C GLN A 100 33.26 -7.47 1.26
N LEU A 101 33.43 -6.27 1.82
CA LEU A 101 32.54 -5.14 1.58
C LEU A 101 32.58 -4.59 0.14
N ASP A 102 33.68 -4.77 -0.55
CA ASP A 102 33.83 -4.39 -1.96
C ASP A 102 32.92 -5.18 -2.91
N GLN A 103 32.39 -6.33 -2.47
CA GLN A 103 31.39 -7.09 -3.22
C GLN A 103 30.00 -6.44 -3.23
N MET A 104 29.72 -5.50 -2.34
CA MET A 104 28.39 -4.93 -2.18
C MET A 104 27.89 -4.20 -3.42
N ASP A 105 28.76 -3.43 -4.07
CA ASP A 105 28.38 -2.65 -5.24
C ASP A 105 27.94 -3.55 -6.40
N GLU A 106 28.69 -4.63 -6.66
CA GLU A 106 28.35 -5.61 -7.68
C GLU A 106 27.06 -6.36 -7.34
N LEU A 107 26.89 -6.78 -6.09
CA LEU A 107 25.69 -7.49 -5.64
C LEU A 107 24.44 -6.62 -5.72
N CYS A 108 24.53 -5.35 -5.36
CA CYS A 108 23.44 -4.39 -5.49
C CYS A 108 23.05 -4.18 -6.96
N ASP A 109 24.04 -4.00 -7.84
CA ASP A 109 23.82 -3.84 -9.27
C ASP A 109 23.14 -5.11 -9.86
N LEU A 110 23.63 -6.29 -9.53
CA LEU A 110 23.02 -7.55 -9.97
C LEU A 110 21.59 -7.74 -9.43
N ALA A 111 21.34 -7.40 -8.18
CA ALA A 111 20.00 -7.50 -7.58
C ALA A 111 19.00 -6.57 -8.29
N VAL A 112 19.38 -5.33 -8.55
CA VAL A 112 18.53 -4.36 -9.28
C VAL A 112 18.27 -4.83 -10.72
N ARG A 113 19.29 -5.30 -11.42
CA ARG A 113 19.11 -5.83 -12.78
C ARG A 113 18.20 -7.04 -12.81
N ALA A 114 18.36 -7.99 -11.89
CA ALA A 114 17.55 -9.18 -11.84
C ALA A 114 16.06 -8.86 -11.70
N VAL A 115 15.68 -7.97 -10.79
CA VAL A 115 14.28 -7.57 -10.60
C VAL A 115 13.76 -6.73 -11.78
N SER A 116 14.56 -5.83 -12.33
CA SER A 116 14.18 -5.01 -13.49
C SER A 116 13.93 -5.86 -14.74
N TYR A 117 14.79 -6.85 -15.03
CA TYR A 117 14.58 -7.77 -16.15
C TYR A 117 13.32 -8.62 -15.97
N THR A 118 13.07 -9.12 -14.78
CA THR A 118 11.85 -9.90 -14.49
C THR A 118 10.60 -9.07 -14.78
N HIS A 119 10.61 -7.80 -14.39
CA HIS A 119 9.49 -6.88 -14.65
C HIS A 119 9.29 -6.59 -16.14
N LEU A 120 10.37 -6.42 -16.92
CA LEU A 120 10.29 -6.09 -18.34
C LEU A 120 9.94 -7.28 -19.24
N THR A 121 10.21 -8.52 -18.80
CA THR A 121 10.04 -9.72 -19.64
C THR A 121 8.72 -10.44 -19.43
N LEU A 122 8.05 -10.28 -18.29
CA LEU A 122 6.76 -10.91 -18.03
C LEU A 122 5.64 -10.51 -19.01
N PRO A 123 5.54 -9.25 -19.47
CA PRO A 123 4.54 -8.87 -20.47
C PRO A 123 4.82 -9.41 -21.88
N THR A 124 6.04 -9.86 -22.17
CA THR A 124 6.44 -10.32 -23.52
C THR A 124 6.26 -11.82 -23.73
N ILE A 125 5.83 -12.58 -22.72
CA ILE A 125 5.64 -14.02 -22.77
C ILE A 125 4.13 -14.40 -22.85
N ALA A 126 3.25 -13.40 -22.81
CA ALA A 126 1.79 -13.60 -22.93
C ALA A 126 1.31 -13.56 -24.38
#